data_afba3b9d40caf152f18433a0bf1b9882
#
_entry.id   afba3b9d40caf152f18433a0bf1b9882
#
_cell.length_a   1.000
_cell.length_b   1.000
_cell.length_c   1.000
_cell.angle_alpha   90.00
_cell.angle_beta   90.00
_cell.angle_gamma   90.00
#
_symmetry.space_group_name_H-M   'P 1'
#
loop_
_entity.id
_entity.type
_entity.pdbx_description
1 polymer ?
#
loop_
_entity_poly.entity_id
_entity_poly.type
_entity_poly.pdbx_seq_one_letter_code
_entity_poly.pdbx_strand_id
1 'polypeptide(L)'
;MWLRGVKYTFVTSIEACVDIAQHICSAQGWGPPADNGDAMKVLGRHGTLTAGLSDAMRKAVGFRNVLVHEYVEVSDEIVVSRLGNLADLEQFVEQVTAFLQGGPGTIC
;
A
#
# COMPACT_ATOMS: atom_id res chain seq x y z
N MET A 1 0.82 -23.46 -9.08
CA MET A 1 2.14 -22.94 -9.40
C MET A 1 2.13 -21.45 -9.70
N TRP A 2 1.36 -21.05 -10.73
CA TRP A 2 1.27 -19.63 -11.02
C TRP A 2 0.68 -18.84 -9.85
N LEU A 3 -0.23 -19.45 -9.10
CA LEU A 3 -0.84 -18.78 -7.97
C LEU A 3 0.16 -18.46 -6.86
N ARG A 4 1.15 -19.31 -6.69
CA ARG A 4 2.23 -19.06 -5.74
C ARG A 4 3.03 -17.83 -6.17
N GLY A 5 3.31 -17.71 -7.46
CA GLY A 5 3.98 -16.54 -8.01
C GLY A 5 3.16 -15.27 -7.84
N VAL A 6 1.83 -15.39 -8.01
CA VAL A 6 0.93 -14.26 -7.81
C VAL A 6 0.96 -13.79 -6.35
N LYS A 7 0.93 -14.74 -5.40
CA LYS A 7 1.02 -14.39 -3.98
C LYS A 7 2.31 -13.65 -3.68
N TYR A 8 3.41 -14.15 -4.20
CA TYR A 8 4.71 -13.53 -3.97
C TYR A 8 4.76 -12.12 -4.56
N THR A 9 4.25 -11.97 -5.79
CA THR A 9 4.23 -10.66 -6.43
C THR A 9 3.36 -9.67 -5.66
N PHE A 10 2.21 -10.13 -5.18
CA PHE A 10 1.32 -9.28 -4.40
C PHE A 10 2.00 -8.80 -3.13
N VAL A 11 2.60 -9.72 -2.37
CA VAL A 11 3.29 -9.39 -1.13
C VAL A 11 4.42 -8.40 -1.41
N THR A 12 5.23 -8.67 -2.44
CA THR A 12 6.35 -7.81 -2.78
C THR A 12 5.89 -6.42 -3.17
N SER A 13 4.80 -6.34 -3.93
CA SER A 13 4.27 -5.04 -4.37
C SER A 13 3.77 -4.22 -3.19
N ILE A 14 3.09 -4.85 -2.24
CA ILE A 14 2.61 -4.15 -1.05
C ILE A 14 3.80 -3.70 -0.21
N GLU A 15 4.83 -4.53 -0.09
CA GLU A 15 6.03 -4.15 0.66
C GLU A 15 6.72 -2.94 0.04
N ALA A 16 6.76 -2.88 -1.29
CA ALA A 16 7.33 -1.72 -1.96
C ALA A 16 6.51 -0.46 -1.66
N CYS A 17 5.18 -0.57 -1.67
CA CYS A 17 4.34 0.56 -1.34
C CYS A 17 4.55 1.02 0.10
N VAL A 18 4.71 0.07 1.02
CA VAL A 18 4.98 0.40 2.42
C VAL A 18 6.31 1.14 2.55
N ASP A 19 7.34 0.67 1.84
CA ASP A 19 8.64 1.34 1.89
C ASP A 19 8.53 2.77 1.38
N ILE A 20 7.80 2.97 0.30
CA ILE A 20 7.58 4.31 -0.23
C ILE A 20 6.85 5.19 0.77
N ALA A 21 5.80 4.64 1.39
CA ALA A 21 5.00 5.39 2.36
C ALA A 21 5.84 5.78 3.57
N GLN A 22 6.65 4.85 4.09
CA GLN A 22 7.52 5.12 5.22
C GLN A 22 8.55 6.20 4.87
N HIS A 23 9.09 6.12 3.66
CA HIS A 23 10.07 7.10 3.21
C HIS A 23 9.46 8.50 3.13
N ILE A 24 8.26 8.60 2.59
CA ILE A 24 7.58 9.89 2.48
C ILE A 24 7.30 10.46 3.87
N CYS A 25 6.82 9.63 4.78
CA CYS A 25 6.55 10.08 6.15
C CYS A 25 7.82 10.63 6.80
N SER A 26 8.94 9.95 6.60
CA SER A 26 10.21 10.39 7.14
C SER A 26 10.69 11.69 6.49
N ALA A 27 10.62 11.75 5.16
CA ALA A 27 11.11 12.90 4.42
C ALA A 27 10.30 14.16 4.73
N GLN A 28 9.00 14.00 4.97
CA GLN A 28 8.13 15.13 5.25
C GLN A 28 8.09 15.50 6.74
N GLY A 29 8.71 14.69 7.59
CA GLY A 29 8.71 14.97 9.01
C GLY A 29 7.35 14.72 9.66
N TRP A 30 6.56 13.80 9.11
CA TRP A 30 5.23 13.51 9.65
C TRP A 30 5.27 12.54 10.82
N GLY A 31 6.48 12.23 11.30
CA GLY A 31 6.68 11.35 12.42
C GLY A 31 6.74 9.90 12.00
N PRO A 32 7.27 9.03 12.84
CA PRO A 32 7.30 7.60 12.52
C PRO A 32 5.88 7.02 12.66
N PRO A 33 5.37 6.35 11.61
CA PRO A 33 4.08 5.69 11.75
C PRO A 33 4.15 4.59 12.80
N ALA A 34 3.01 4.29 13.41
CA ALA A 34 2.93 3.24 14.44
C ALA A 34 3.19 1.86 13.85
N ASP A 35 2.76 1.65 12.61
CA ASP A 35 3.01 0.40 11.90
C ASP A 35 2.84 0.67 10.40
N ASN A 36 2.93 -0.40 9.59
CA ASN A 36 2.86 -0.25 8.15
C ASN A 36 1.49 0.23 7.66
N GLY A 37 0.42 -0.23 8.31
CA GLY A 37 -0.92 0.25 7.96
C GLY A 37 -1.09 1.71 8.32
N ASP A 38 -0.48 2.13 9.44
CA ASP A 38 -0.55 3.52 9.87
C ASP A 38 0.16 4.44 8.88
N ALA A 39 1.22 3.95 8.24
CA ALA A 39 1.91 4.73 7.21
C ALA A 39 0.93 5.15 6.11
N MET A 40 0.05 4.24 5.69
CA MET A 40 -0.95 4.56 4.68
C MET A 40 -1.95 5.59 5.19
N LYS A 41 -2.34 5.50 6.46
CA LYS A 41 -3.26 6.46 7.06
C LYS A 41 -2.63 7.84 7.14
N VAL A 42 -1.34 7.90 7.46
CA VAL A 42 -0.63 9.19 7.51
C VAL A 42 -0.65 9.86 6.14
N LEU A 43 -0.38 9.11 5.08
CA LEU A 43 -0.43 9.66 3.73
C LEU A 43 -1.83 10.18 3.41
N GLY A 44 -2.87 9.46 3.86
CA GLY A 44 -4.24 9.91 3.64
C GLY A 44 -4.54 11.19 4.40
N ARG A 45 -4.06 11.30 5.64
CA ARG A 45 -4.29 12.50 6.44
C ARG A 45 -3.64 13.74 5.83
N HIS A 46 -2.52 13.57 5.16
CA HIS A 46 -1.79 14.69 4.59
C HIS A 46 -2.10 14.92 3.11
N GLY A 47 -3.05 14.19 2.57
CA GLY A 47 -3.51 14.43 1.21
C GLY A 47 -2.65 13.83 0.12
N THR A 48 -1.62 13.07 0.46
CA THR A 48 -0.83 12.36 -0.53
C THR A 48 -1.67 11.30 -1.23
N LEU A 49 -2.53 10.64 -0.45
CA LEU A 49 -3.50 9.68 -0.98
C LEU A 49 -4.91 10.21 -0.68
N THR A 50 -5.86 9.86 -1.54
CA THR A 50 -7.25 10.11 -1.21
C THR A 50 -7.64 9.25 -0.02
N ALA A 51 -8.68 9.66 0.71
CA ALA A 51 -9.14 8.92 1.87
C ALA A 51 -9.53 7.49 1.52
N GLY A 52 -10.21 7.32 0.38
CA GLY A 52 -10.61 5.99 -0.06
C GLY A 52 -9.44 5.09 -0.36
N LEU A 53 -8.44 5.63 -1.05
CA LEU A 53 -7.26 4.83 -1.39
C LEU A 53 -6.42 4.56 -0.15
N SER A 54 -6.30 5.52 0.75
CA SER A 54 -5.60 5.33 2.02
C SER A 54 -6.18 4.15 2.79
N ASP A 55 -7.50 4.07 2.87
CA ASP A 55 -8.16 2.97 3.57
C ASP A 55 -7.96 1.64 2.83
N ALA A 56 -8.07 1.66 1.50
CA ALA A 56 -7.86 0.46 0.70
C ALA A 56 -6.44 -0.07 0.86
N MET A 57 -5.46 0.82 0.87
CA MET A 57 -4.06 0.41 1.04
C MET A 57 -3.80 -0.12 2.44
N ARG A 58 -4.44 0.46 3.46
CA ARG A 58 -4.32 -0.04 4.81
C ARG A 58 -4.84 -1.48 4.90
N LYS A 59 -5.95 -1.74 4.24
CA LYS A 59 -6.50 -3.11 4.19
C LYS A 59 -5.59 -4.05 3.43
N ALA A 60 -4.98 -3.57 2.35
CA ALA A 60 -4.05 -4.39 1.58
C ALA A 60 -2.85 -4.78 2.42
N VAL A 61 -2.33 -3.87 3.24
CA VAL A 61 -1.24 -4.17 4.15
C VAL A 61 -1.66 -5.26 5.15
N GLY A 62 -2.88 -5.16 5.67
CA GLY A 62 -3.41 -6.19 6.57
C GLY A 62 -3.47 -7.56 5.90
N PHE A 63 -3.93 -7.59 4.66
CA PHE A 63 -4.02 -8.84 3.91
C PHE A 63 -2.62 -9.40 3.63
N ARG A 64 -1.66 -8.54 3.33
CA ARG A 64 -0.27 -8.97 3.13
C ARG A 64 0.25 -9.67 4.38
N ASN A 65 -0.07 -9.14 5.56
CA ASN A 65 0.37 -9.75 6.81
C ASN A 65 -0.22 -11.15 6.98
N VAL A 66 -1.48 -11.33 6.60
CA VAL A 66 -2.10 -12.64 6.62
C VAL A 66 -1.38 -13.60 5.67
N LEU A 67 -1.08 -13.14 4.45
CA LEU A 67 -0.40 -13.98 3.47
C LEU A 67 0.99 -14.42 3.95
N VAL A 68 1.70 -13.55 4.66
CA VAL A 68 3.04 -13.87 5.14
C VAL A 68 2.98 -14.83 6.33
N HIS A 69 2.07 -14.60 7.28
CA HIS A 69 2.03 -15.37 8.50
C HIS A 69 1.17 -16.63 8.40
N GLU A 70 0.16 -16.62 7.56
CA GLU A 70 -0.74 -17.74 7.41
C GLU A 70 -0.79 -18.23 5.96
N TYR A 71 0.32 -18.18 5.32
CA TYR A 71 0.48 -18.49 3.92
C TYR A 71 -0.16 -19.81 3.51
N VAL A 72 0.02 -20.85 4.35
CA VAL A 72 -0.53 -22.18 4.05
C VAL A 72 -2.04 -22.22 4.23
N GLU A 73 -2.55 -21.37 5.09
CA GLU A 73 -3.96 -21.36 5.46
C GLU A 73 -4.84 -20.54 4.51
N VAL A 74 -4.22 -19.63 3.76
CA VAL A 74 -4.99 -18.74 2.87
C VAL A 74 -5.39 -19.51 1.61
N SER A 75 -6.68 -19.58 1.35
CA SER A 75 -7.18 -20.30 0.18
C SER A 75 -6.90 -19.53 -1.11
N ASP A 76 -6.81 -20.27 -2.21
CA ASP A 76 -6.61 -19.66 -3.52
C ASP A 76 -7.77 -18.75 -3.89
N GLU A 77 -8.99 -19.09 -3.43
CA GLU A 77 -10.16 -18.27 -3.70
C GLU A 77 -10.02 -16.89 -3.09
N ILE A 78 -9.48 -16.80 -1.88
CA ILE A 78 -9.27 -15.52 -1.23
C ILE A 78 -8.25 -14.71 -2.00
N VAL A 79 -7.16 -15.34 -2.44
CA VAL A 79 -6.14 -14.65 -3.21
C VAL A 79 -6.73 -14.10 -4.51
N VAL A 80 -7.49 -14.93 -5.22
CA VAL A 80 -8.10 -14.50 -6.48
C VAL A 80 -9.07 -13.35 -6.24
N SER A 81 -9.86 -13.40 -5.19
CA SER A 81 -10.82 -12.34 -4.89
C SER A 81 -10.13 -11.02 -4.55
N ARG A 82 -8.87 -11.06 -4.13
CA ARG A 82 -8.11 -9.86 -3.79
C ARG A 82 -7.29 -9.32 -4.94
N LEU A 83 -7.29 -9.99 -6.10
CA LEU A 83 -6.55 -9.49 -7.25
C LEU A 83 -7.08 -8.14 -7.73
N GLY A 84 -8.34 -7.80 -7.41
CA GLY A 84 -8.86 -6.48 -7.72
C GLY A 84 -8.09 -5.36 -7.04
N ASN A 85 -7.35 -5.67 -5.98
CA ASN A 85 -6.54 -4.67 -5.30
C ASN A 85 -5.36 -4.20 -6.15
N LEU A 86 -5.09 -4.85 -7.29
CA LEU A 86 -4.05 -4.37 -8.19
C LEU A 86 -4.38 -2.98 -8.72
N ALA A 87 -5.66 -2.68 -8.90
CA ALA A 87 -6.06 -1.33 -9.32
C ALA A 87 -5.68 -0.31 -8.25
N ASP A 88 -5.78 -0.69 -6.98
CA ASP A 88 -5.39 0.19 -5.88
C ASP A 88 -3.89 0.44 -5.90
N LEU A 89 -3.10 -0.58 -6.23
CA LEU A 89 -1.66 -0.41 -6.33
C LEU A 89 -1.29 0.56 -7.43
N GLU A 90 -1.97 0.48 -8.57
CA GLU A 90 -1.74 1.42 -9.66
C GLU A 90 -2.10 2.84 -9.24
N GLN A 91 -3.22 3.02 -8.55
CA GLN A 91 -3.62 4.33 -8.07
C GLN A 91 -2.63 4.87 -7.05
N PHE A 92 -2.09 4.00 -6.20
CA PHE A 92 -1.07 4.40 -5.24
C PHE A 92 0.13 5.01 -5.97
N VAL A 93 0.61 4.32 -6.99
CA VAL A 93 1.74 4.81 -7.77
C VAL A 93 1.40 6.14 -8.42
N GLU A 94 0.23 6.27 -9.00
CA GLU A 94 -0.19 7.50 -9.66
C GLU A 94 -0.26 8.66 -8.68
N GLN A 95 -0.88 8.46 -7.52
CA GLN A 95 -1.05 9.54 -6.56
C GLN A 95 0.26 9.93 -5.90
N VAL A 96 1.11 8.96 -5.58
CA VAL A 96 2.43 9.25 -5.04
C VAL A 96 3.28 9.98 -6.07
N THR A 97 3.23 9.54 -7.32
CA THR A 97 3.99 10.20 -8.38
C THR A 97 3.54 11.66 -8.54
N ALA A 98 2.24 11.90 -8.53
CA ALA A 98 1.73 13.26 -8.61
C ALA A 98 2.21 14.10 -7.44
N PHE A 99 2.22 13.52 -6.24
CA PHE A 99 2.71 14.23 -5.06
C PHE A 99 4.20 14.59 -5.21
N LEU A 100 5.00 13.63 -5.66
CA LEU A 100 6.42 13.85 -5.82
C LEU A 100 6.76 14.85 -6.93
N GLN A 101 5.87 14.98 -7.90
CA GLN A 101 6.06 15.90 -9.02
C GLN A 101 5.48 17.28 -8.75
N GLY A 102 5.12 17.56 -7.51
CA GLY A 102 4.55 18.85 -7.17
C GLY A 102 3.09 18.98 -7.55
N GLY A 103 2.33 17.89 -7.40
CA GLY A 103 0.90 17.91 -7.70
C GLY A 103 0.14 18.83 -6.77
N PRO A 104 -1.20 18.82 -6.86
CA PRO A 104 -2.02 19.75 -6.08
C PRO A 104 -1.64 19.75 -4.61
N GLY A 105 -1.49 20.94 -4.05
CA GLY A 105 -1.13 21.09 -2.65
C GLY A 105 0.34 20.95 -2.35
N THR A 106 1.16 20.69 -3.34
CA THR A 106 2.59 20.56 -3.16
C THR A 106 3.30 21.75 -3.76
N ILE A 107 4.27 22.25 -3.02
CA ILE A 107 5.08 23.37 -3.49
C ILE A 107 6.49 22.85 -3.70
N CYS A 108 6.96 23.03 -4.87
CA CYS A 108 8.31 22.58 -5.23
C CYS A 108 9.36 23.49 -4.66
#